data_55cd03789b33543f86a3727415866c20
#
_entry.id   55cd03789b33543f86a3727415866c20
#
_cell.length_a   1.000
_cell.length_b   1.000
_cell.length_c   1.000
_cell.angle_alpha   90.00
_cell.angle_beta   90.00
_cell.angle_gamma   90.00
#
_symmetry.space_group_name_H-M   'P 1'
#
loop_
_entity.id
_entity.type
_entity.pdbx_description
1 polymer ?
#
loop_
_entity_poly.entity_id
_entity_poly.type
_entity_poly.pdbx_seq_one_letter_code
_entity_poly.pdbx_strand_id
1 'polypeptide(L)'
;MKVNKDSVFRTDMTAIEQLELWLVYQKHWCEHKPSVTISVKEHEWLEVGAWVYDNFDYMSGVSFLPFSEHSYKQAPYQDCDEKMYKELLNKMPKIVDWSKLGDYEKTDMTIGSQELACTAAGGCEI
;
A
#
# COMPACT_ATOMS: atom_id res chain seq x y z
N MET A 1 21.53 -1.66 -6.49
CA MET A 1 20.70 -2.25 -7.56
C MET A 1 20.56 -1.19 -8.66
N LYS A 2 20.88 -1.49 -9.91
CA LYS A 2 20.68 -0.51 -10.99
C LYS A 2 19.25 -0.68 -11.48
N VAL A 3 18.46 0.37 -11.38
CA VAL A 3 17.11 0.40 -11.97
C VAL A 3 17.26 0.32 -13.49
N ASN A 4 16.43 -0.50 -14.15
CA ASN A 4 16.42 -0.56 -15.61
C ASN A 4 15.99 0.81 -16.15
N LYS A 5 16.61 1.26 -17.24
CA LYS A 5 16.28 2.56 -17.86
C LYS A 5 14.85 2.63 -18.40
N ASP A 6 14.26 1.47 -18.68
CA ASP A 6 12.89 1.33 -19.21
C ASP A 6 11.86 1.05 -18.10
N SER A 7 12.24 1.20 -16.82
CA SER A 7 11.30 1.06 -15.71
C SER A 7 10.34 2.24 -15.67
N VAL A 8 9.06 1.93 -15.59
CA VAL A 8 7.98 2.92 -15.43
C VAL A 8 7.73 3.15 -13.95
N PHE A 9 7.71 4.40 -13.54
CA PHE A 9 7.43 4.81 -12.17
C PHE A 9 6.03 5.43 -12.08
N ARG A 10 5.51 5.51 -10.87
CA ARG A 10 4.21 6.14 -10.59
C ARG A 10 4.07 7.55 -11.18
N THR A 11 5.16 8.32 -11.21
CA THR A 11 5.19 9.68 -11.76
C THR A 11 5.06 9.73 -13.28
N ASP A 12 5.36 8.63 -13.96
CA ASP A 12 5.33 8.50 -15.42
C ASP A 12 3.95 8.07 -15.94
N MET A 13 3.07 7.61 -15.03
CA MET A 13 1.75 7.12 -15.36
C MET A 13 0.66 8.15 -15.07
N THR A 14 -0.35 8.19 -15.94
CA THR A 14 -1.62 8.87 -15.67
C THR A 14 -2.46 8.07 -14.66
N ALA A 15 -3.48 8.69 -14.08
CA ALA A 15 -4.41 7.99 -13.19
C ALA A 15 -5.15 6.86 -13.92
N ILE A 16 -5.52 7.06 -15.18
CA ILE A 16 -6.17 6.03 -16.01
C ILE A 16 -5.25 4.86 -16.27
N GLU A 17 -4.00 5.08 -16.64
CA GLU A 17 -3.03 4.00 -16.84
C GLU A 17 -2.81 3.18 -15.57
N GLN A 18 -2.80 3.80 -14.39
CA GLN A 18 -2.74 3.10 -13.11
C GLN A 18 -4.00 2.25 -12.87
N LEU A 19 -5.18 2.77 -13.19
CA LEU A 19 -6.45 2.05 -13.08
C LEU A 19 -6.54 0.88 -14.05
N GLU A 20 -6.12 1.04 -15.29
CA GLU A 20 -6.06 -0.02 -16.29
C GLU A 20 -5.11 -1.15 -15.83
N LEU A 21 -3.94 -0.80 -15.32
CA LEU A 21 -3.02 -1.78 -14.77
C LEU A 21 -3.63 -2.54 -13.58
N TRP A 22 -4.30 -1.82 -12.66
CA TRP A 22 -5.03 -2.44 -11.55
C TRP A 22 -6.11 -3.39 -12.03
N LEU A 23 -6.87 -3.01 -13.07
CA LEU A 23 -7.94 -3.82 -13.63
C LEU A 23 -7.44 -5.14 -14.22
N VAL A 24 -6.22 -5.13 -14.81
CA VAL A 24 -5.56 -6.36 -15.28
C VAL A 24 -5.31 -7.32 -14.11
N TYR A 25 -4.78 -6.82 -12.98
CA TYR A 25 -4.59 -7.64 -11.79
C TYR A 25 -5.91 -8.15 -11.21
N GLN A 26 -6.92 -7.29 -11.15
CA GLN A 26 -8.25 -7.64 -10.65
C GLN A 26 -8.88 -8.77 -11.47
N LYS A 27 -8.78 -8.73 -12.79
CA LYS A 27 -9.43 -9.69 -13.68
C LYS A 27 -8.67 -11.00 -13.87
N HIS A 28 -7.33 -10.96 -13.79
CA HIS A 28 -6.50 -12.05 -14.30
C HIS A 28 -5.54 -12.66 -13.28
N TRP A 29 -5.31 -12.00 -12.15
CA TRP A 29 -4.29 -12.46 -11.20
C TRP A 29 -4.82 -12.71 -9.80
N CYS A 30 -5.67 -11.85 -9.27
CA CYS A 30 -6.09 -11.90 -7.87
C CYS A 30 -7.41 -12.66 -7.72
N GLU A 31 -7.44 -13.69 -6.88
CA GLU A 31 -8.69 -14.30 -6.42
C GLU A 31 -9.46 -13.35 -5.51
N HIS A 32 -8.73 -12.66 -4.65
CA HIS A 32 -9.24 -11.57 -3.82
C HIS A 32 -8.91 -10.23 -4.46
N LYS A 33 -9.53 -9.19 -3.94
CA LYS A 33 -9.46 -7.84 -4.50
C LYS A 33 -8.09 -7.19 -4.26
N PRO A 34 -7.33 -6.80 -5.28
CA PRO A 34 -6.10 -6.07 -5.11
C PRO A 34 -6.41 -4.66 -4.59
N SER A 35 -5.71 -4.25 -3.53
CA SER A 35 -5.80 -2.89 -2.99
C SER A 35 -4.79 -1.98 -3.67
N VAL A 36 -5.22 -0.77 -4.02
CA VAL A 36 -4.35 0.24 -4.62
C VAL A 36 -4.76 1.66 -4.21
N THR A 37 -3.79 2.55 -4.18
CA THR A 37 -4.00 3.99 -4.07
C THR A 37 -3.58 4.64 -5.37
N ILE A 38 -4.53 5.26 -6.06
CA ILE A 38 -4.32 5.97 -7.33
C ILE A 38 -4.06 7.45 -7.03
N SER A 39 -2.96 7.96 -7.56
CA SER A 39 -2.64 9.39 -7.48
C SER A 39 -3.26 10.11 -8.68
N VAL A 40 -4.15 11.06 -8.42
CA VAL A 40 -4.95 11.76 -9.44
C VAL A 40 -4.52 13.22 -9.53
N LYS A 41 -4.07 13.67 -10.70
CA LYS A 41 -3.77 15.07 -10.96
C LYS A 41 -5.08 15.87 -11.09
N GLU A 42 -5.02 17.17 -10.84
CA GLU A 42 -6.22 18.01 -10.78
C GLU A 42 -7.09 17.93 -12.05
N HIS A 43 -6.48 17.84 -13.21
CA HIS A 43 -7.18 17.78 -14.50
C HIS A 43 -7.73 16.38 -14.84
N GLU A 44 -7.32 15.33 -14.12
CA GLU A 44 -7.71 13.93 -14.40
C GLU A 44 -9.00 13.51 -13.69
N TRP A 45 -9.50 14.28 -12.71
CA TRP A 45 -10.63 13.87 -11.86
C TRP A 45 -11.92 13.52 -12.62
N LEU A 46 -12.26 14.27 -13.66
CA LEU A 46 -13.48 14.01 -14.44
C LEU A 46 -13.34 12.72 -15.23
N GLU A 47 -12.18 12.48 -15.84
CA GLU A 47 -11.90 11.27 -16.60
C GLU A 47 -11.87 10.04 -15.70
N VAL A 48 -11.22 10.15 -14.54
CA VAL A 48 -11.21 9.10 -13.49
C VAL A 48 -12.64 8.79 -13.03
N GLY A 49 -13.47 9.81 -12.80
CA GLY A 49 -14.87 9.62 -12.42
C GLY A 49 -15.68 8.86 -13.47
N ALA A 50 -15.50 9.21 -14.74
CA ALA A 50 -16.14 8.50 -15.85
C ALA A 50 -15.66 7.05 -15.95
N TRP A 51 -14.36 6.83 -15.87
CA TRP A 51 -13.78 5.49 -15.92
C TRP A 51 -14.28 4.60 -14.76
N VAL A 52 -14.34 5.14 -13.54
CA VAL A 52 -14.88 4.43 -12.37
C VAL A 52 -16.34 4.05 -12.57
N TYR A 53 -17.15 4.95 -13.13
CA TYR A 53 -18.54 4.69 -13.43
C TYR A 53 -18.69 3.54 -14.43
N ASP A 54 -17.93 3.56 -15.51
CA ASP A 54 -17.99 2.54 -16.58
C ASP A 54 -17.48 1.16 -16.11
N ASN A 55 -16.58 1.13 -15.13
CA ASN A 55 -15.99 -0.09 -14.59
C ASN A 55 -16.46 -0.43 -13.16
N PHE A 56 -17.57 0.16 -12.71
CA PHE A 56 -18.02 0.08 -11.32
C PHE A 56 -18.18 -1.35 -10.80
N ASP A 57 -18.65 -2.27 -11.64
CA ASP A 57 -18.86 -3.68 -11.29
C ASP A 57 -17.55 -4.41 -10.93
N TYR A 58 -16.42 -3.92 -11.39
CA TYR A 58 -15.09 -4.47 -11.07
C TYR A 58 -14.43 -3.77 -9.89
N MET A 59 -14.96 -2.61 -9.48
CA MET A 59 -14.32 -1.78 -8.45
C MET A 59 -14.32 -2.47 -7.08
N SER A 60 -13.22 -2.31 -6.37
CA SER A 60 -13.04 -2.90 -5.05
C SER A 60 -12.14 -2.00 -4.20
N GLY A 61 -11.05 -2.51 -3.63
CA GLY A 61 -10.14 -1.81 -2.73
C GLY A 61 -9.30 -0.70 -3.41
N VAL A 62 -9.93 0.26 -4.07
CA VAL A 62 -9.26 1.40 -4.73
C VAL A 62 -9.51 2.68 -3.93
N SER A 63 -8.43 3.38 -3.61
CA SER A 63 -8.46 4.70 -2.99
C SER A 63 -7.87 5.74 -3.94
N PHE A 64 -8.44 6.93 -3.94
CA PHE A 64 -7.99 8.04 -4.76
C PHE A 64 -7.41 9.14 -3.89
N LEU A 65 -6.21 9.59 -4.22
CA LEU A 65 -5.57 10.72 -3.56
C LEU A 65 -5.19 11.79 -4.58
N PRO A 66 -5.36 13.07 -4.24
CA PRO A 66 -4.80 14.14 -5.06
C PRO A 66 -3.29 13.93 -5.23
N PHE A 67 -2.81 14.08 -6.46
CA PHE A 67 -1.37 14.05 -6.72
C PHE A 67 -0.72 15.22 -5.99
N SER A 68 0.22 14.92 -5.11
CA SER A 68 1.03 15.93 -4.45
C SER A 68 2.49 15.51 -4.48
N GLU A 69 3.38 16.47 -4.67
CA GLU A 69 4.83 16.24 -4.59
C GLU A 69 5.30 16.06 -3.13
N HIS A 70 4.42 16.36 -2.18
CA HIS A 70 4.71 16.24 -0.76
C HIS A 70 4.20 14.90 -0.22
N SER A 71 5.11 14.07 0.27
CA SER A 71 4.74 12.91 1.07
C SER A 71 4.43 13.35 2.49
N TYR A 72 3.35 12.80 3.07
CA TYR A 72 3.08 13.00 4.48
C TYR A 72 4.09 12.22 5.35
N LYS A 73 4.29 12.70 6.57
CA LYS A 73 5.18 12.06 7.53
C LYS A 73 4.75 10.59 7.75
N GLN A 74 5.68 9.66 7.63
CA GLN A 74 5.44 8.22 7.71
C GLN A 74 4.61 7.62 6.55
N ALA A 75 4.73 8.17 5.35
CA ALA A 75 4.18 7.52 4.17
C ALA A 75 4.74 6.09 4.04
N PRO A 76 3.90 5.08 3.69
CA PRO A 76 4.35 3.69 3.53
C PRO A 76 5.42 3.54 2.46
N TYR A 77 5.33 4.35 1.42
CA TYR A 77 6.29 4.42 0.33
C TYR A 77 6.63 5.88 0.03
N GLN A 78 7.89 6.15 -0.13
CA GLN A 78 8.41 7.49 -0.37
C GLN A 78 9.62 7.39 -1.30
N ASP A 79 9.75 8.35 -2.20
CA ASP A 79 10.93 8.46 -3.04
C ASP A 79 12.17 8.65 -2.17
N CYS A 80 13.24 7.96 -2.51
CA CYS A 80 14.47 7.92 -1.73
C CYS A 80 15.65 8.19 -2.65
N ASP A 81 16.39 9.26 -2.37
CA ASP A 81 17.65 9.52 -3.04
C ASP A 81 18.79 8.68 -2.46
N GLU A 82 19.92 8.66 -3.15
CA GLU A 82 21.09 7.85 -2.73
C GLU A 82 21.63 8.29 -1.36
N LYS A 83 21.53 9.56 -1.03
CA LYS A 83 22.00 10.10 0.25
C LYS A 83 21.12 9.59 1.39
N MET A 84 19.83 9.74 1.27
CA MET A 84 18.85 9.24 2.24
C MET A 84 18.97 7.72 2.41
N TYR A 85 19.11 6.97 1.32
CA TYR A 85 19.31 5.52 1.38
C TYR A 85 20.55 5.16 2.21
N LYS A 86 21.69 5.82 1.96
CA LYS A 86 22.94 5.58 2.72
C LYS A 86 22.79 5.96 4.20
N GLU A 87 22.11 7.06 4.50
CA GLU A 87 21.84 7.48 5.87
C GLU A 87 20.99 6.46 6.63
N LEU A 88 19.92 5.97 6.00
CA LEU A 88 19.04 4.96 6.58
C LEU A 88 19.77 3.62 6.76
N LEU A 89 20.54 3.21 5.75
CA LEU A 89 21.33 1.99 5.81
C LEU A 89 22.36 2.01 6.95
N ASN A 90 22.99 3.17 7.19
CA ASN A 90 23.94 3.34 8.28
C ASN A 90 23.27 3.29 9.69
N LYS A 91 21.98 3.61 9.76
CA LYS A 91 21.19 3.52 11.00
C LYS A 91 20.68 2.11 11.27
N MET A 92 20.64 1.27 10.25
CA MET A 92 20.20 -0.13 10.42
C MET A 92 21.27 -0.95 11.13
N PRO A 93 20.88 -1.85 12.03
CA PRO A 93 21.82 -2.80 12.61
C PRO A 93 22.40 -3.71 11.53
N LYS A 94 23.71 -3.94 11.55
CA LYS A 94 24.37 -4.81 10.58
C LYS A 94 23.94 -6.26 10.69
N ILE A 95 23.54 -6.69 11.88
CA ILE A 95 23.04 -8.03 12.19
C ILE A 95 21.85 -7.86 13.12
N VAL A 96 20.74 -8.50 12.79
CA VAL A 96 19.58 -8.61 13.66
C VAL A 96 19.64 -9.98 14.34
N ASP A 97 19.80 -9.98 15.65
CA ASP A 97 19.80 -11.21 16.44
C ASP A 97 18.37 -11.61 16.79
N TRP A 98 17.78 -12.42 15.93
CA TRP A 98 16.42 -12.92 16.11
C TRP A 98 16.22 -13.84 17.32
N SER A 99 17.30 -14.41 17.88
CA SER A 99 17.21 -15.23 19.09
C SER A 99 16.75 -14.44 20.31
N LYS A 100 16.91 -13.12 20.27
CA LYS A 100 16.47 -12.20 21.33
C LYS A 100 15.02 -11.74 21.20
N LEU A 101 14.30 -12.17 20.18
CA LEU A 101 12.90 -11.75 20.00
C LEU A 101 12.05 -12.05 21.23
N GLY A 102 12.19 -13.24 21.83
CA GLY A 102 11.49 -13.63 23.04
C GLY A 102 11.80 -12.76 24.28
N ASP A 103 12.96 -12.08 24.33
CA ASP A 103 13.27 -11.16 25.43
C ASP A 103 12.43 -9.87 25.36
N TYR A 104 11.94 -9.51 24.15
CA TYR A 104 11.10 -8.35 23.92
C TYR A 104 9.62 -8.66 23.98
N GLU A 105 9.22 -9.88 23.67
CA GLU A 105 7.85 -10.37 23.77
C GLU A 105 7.53 -10.82 25.21
N LYS A 106 7.30 -9.86 26.09
CA LYS A 106 7.04 -10.13 27.51
C LYS A 106 5.64 -10.68 27.80
N THR A 107 4.69 -10.46 26.91
CA THR A 107 3.31 -10.91 27.03
C THR A 107 2.77 -11.27 25.65
N ASP A 108 2.20 -12.47 25.54
CA ASP A 108 1.44 -12.86 24.35
C ASP A 108 0.03 -12.25 24.45
N MET A 109 -0.23 -11.23 23.64
CA MET A 109 -1.52 -10.55 23.55
C MET A 109 -2.38 -11.07 22.39
N THR A 110 -1.93 -12.07 21.67
CA THR A 110 -2.59 -12.54 20.45
C THR A 110 -3.97 -13.11 20.76
N ILE A 111 -4.07 -13.94 21.80
CA ILE A 111 -5.35 -14.53 22.25
C ILE A 111 -6.22 -13.47 22.90
N GLY A 112 -5.67 -12.64 23.76
CA GLY A 112 -6.42 -11.58 24.45
C GLY A 112 -7.05 -10.56 23.50
N SER A 113 -6.41 -10.23 22.37
CA SER A 113 -6.99 -9.34 21.36
C SER A 113 -8.13 -10.00 20.58
N GLN A 114 -8.06 -11.32 20.35
CA GLN A 114 -9.14 -12.09 19.72
C GLN A 114 -10.36 -12.22 20.65
N GLU A 115 -10.15 -12.50 21.91
CA GLU A 115 -11.23 -12.58 22.91
C GLU A 115 -11.94 -11.24 23.08
N LEU A 116 -11.20 -10.13 23.14
CA LEU A 116 -11.78 -8.78 23.21
C LEU A 116 -12.57 -8.42 21.95
N ALA A 117 -12.10 -8.79 20.75
CA ALA A 117 -12.82 -8.55 19.52
C ALA A 117 -14.14 -9.35 19.44
N CYS A 118 -14.13 -10.60 19.89
CA CYS A 118 -15.33 -11.44 19.92
C CYS A 118 -16.34 -10.97 20.97
N THR A 119 -15.90 -10.54 22.15
CA THR A 119 -16.80 -10.07 23.22
C THR A 119 -17.36 -8.67 22.95
N ALA A 120 -16.60 -7.77 22.33
CA ALA A 120 -17.05 -6.42 22.02
C ALA A 120 -18.06 -6.37 20.85
N ALA A 121 -18.04 -7.35 19.96
CA ALA A 121 -18.94 -7.42 18.80
C ALA A 121 -20.25 -8.20 19.08
N GLY A 122 -20.43 -8.75 20.30
CA GLY A 122 -21.70 -9.38 20.70
C GLY A 122 -22.13 -10.55 19.84
N GLY A 123 -21.22 -11.43 19.48
CA GLY A 123 -21.58 -12.68 18.83
C GLY A 123 -20.69 -13.08 17.66
N CYS A 124 -19.61 -13.77 17.94
CA CYS A 124 -19.14 -14.83 17.08
C CYS A 124 -19.73 -16.14 17.65
N GLU A 125 -20.98 -16.44 17.33
CA GLU A 125 -21.45 -17.80 17.33
C GLU A 125 -20.94 -18.47 16.06
N ILE A 126 -20.03 -19.42 16.21
CA ILE A 126 -19.64 -20.37 15.18
C ILE A 126 -20.58 -21.56 15.25
#